data_60a05cb195f21736945f2e65ac1d90ae
#
_entry.id   60a05cb195f21736945f2e65ac1d90ae
#
_cell.length_a   1.000
_cell.length_b   1.000
_cell.length_c   1.000
_cell.angle_alpha   90.00
_cell.angle_beta   90.00
_cell.angle_gamma   90.00
#
_symmetry.space_group_name_H-M   'P 1'
#
loop_
_entity.id
_entity.type
_entity.pdbx_description
1 polymer ?
#
loop_
_entity_poly.entity_id
_entity_poly.type
_entity_poly.pdbx_seq_one_letter_code
_entity_poly.pdbx_strand_id
1 'polypeptide(L)'
;DEEPECQMCFHFPVMPMLYYALRDERAAPIIDVLADTPPIPVGGQWGTFLRNHDELTLEMVTPEQRAAMYGWYAPDPRMRANVGIRRRLWPLLGNSRAEVELIHALVLSLPGSPCLYYGDEIGMGDNIWLEDRDASRTPMQWTPDRNAGFSSADPGKLYLPVVDSLAFNRGAINVESAMAQPS
;
A
#
# COMPACT_ATOMS: atom_id res chain seq x y z
N ASP A 1 36.29 1.79 10.27
CA ASP A 1 34.99 1.11 10.12
C ASP A 1 33.94 2.11 10.57
N GLU A 2 33.24 2.72 9.62
CA GLU A 2 32.10 3.59 9.93
C GLU A 2 30.95 2.69 10.41
N GLU A 3 30.42 2.97 11.59
CA GLU A 3 29.21 2.31 12.04
C GLU A 3 28.04 2.67 11.12
N PRO A 4 27.15 1.71 10.79
CA PRO A 4 26.03 2.00 9.89
C PRO A 4 25.10 3.03 10.52
N GLU A 5 24.72 4.06 9.76
CA GLU A 5 23.80 5.12 10.23
C GLU A 5 22.41 4.60 10.56
N CYS A 6 21.98 3.50 9.93
CA CYS A 6 20.72 2.84 10.22
C CYS A 6 20.82 1.32 10.00
N GLN A 7 19.98 0.56 10.68
CA GLN A 7 19.94 -0.89 10.59
C GLN A 7 18.87 -1.42 9.63
N MET A 8 17.97 -0.57 9.18
CA MET A 8 16.92 -0.92 8.21
C MET A 8 16.69 0.21 7.22
N CYS A 9 16.63 -0.15 5.94
CA CYS A 9 16.26 0.76 4.85
C CYS A 9 15.06 0.20 4.09
N PHE A 10 14.13 1.06 3.70
CA PHE A 10 13.04 0.65 2.81
C PHE A 10 13.56 0.31 1.41
N HIS A 11 13.13 -0.84 0.91
CA HIS A 11 13.47 -1.30 -0.44
C HIS A 11 12.51 -0.69 -1.46
N PHE A 12 12.64 0.61 -1.73
CA PHE A 12 11.80 1.32 -2.68
C PHE A 12 11.81 0.75 -4.10
N PRO A 13 12.94 0.27 -4.67
CA PRO A 13 12.95 -0.26 -6.03
C PRO A 13 12.06 -1.50 -6.23
N VAL A 14 11.95 -2.39 -5.25
CA VAL A 14 11.15 -3.63 -5.40
C VAL A 14 9.66 -3.37 -5.37
N MET A 15 9.21 -2.37 -4.62
CA MET A 15 7.78 -2.08 -4.43
C MET A 15 7.04 -1.87 -5.77
N PRO A 16 7.41 -0.94 -6.65
CA PRO A 16 6.70 -0.75 -7.92
C PRO A 16 6.83 -1.94 -8.86
N MET A 17 7.93 -2.71 -8.77
CA MET A 17 8.14 -3.87 -9.63
C MET A 17 7.22 -5.04 -9.29
N LEU A 18 6.77 -5.18 -8.04
CA LEU A 18 5.74 -6.14 -7.67
C LEU A 18 4.42 -5.88 -8.42
N TYR A 19 3.99 -4.63 -8.46
CA TYR A 19 2.77 -4.22 -9.16
C TYR A 19 2.93 -4.29 -10.68
N TYR A 20 4.10 -3.88 -11.19
CA TYR A 20 4.38 -3.95 -12.61
C TYR A 20 4.37 -5.39 -13.10
N ALA A 21 5.07 -6.30 -12.42
CA ALA A 21 5.13 -7.71 -12.73
C ALA A 21 3.74 -8.38 -12.72
N LEU A 22 2.88 -7.99 -11.76
CA LEU A 22 1.53 -8.51 -11.63
C LEU A 22 0.69 -8.20 -12.89
N ARG A 23 0.76 -6.99 -13.42
CA ARG A 23 -0.01 -6.58 -14.61
C ARG A 23 0.65 -6.98 -15.93
N ASP A 24 1.98 -7.06 -15.95
CA ASP A 24 2.75 -7.50 -17.10
C ASP A 24 2.77 -9.05 -17.23
N GLU A 25 2.26 -9.75 -16.20
CA GLU A 25 2.20 -11.22 -16.10
C GLU A 25 3.57 -11.88 -16.27
N ARG A 26 4.65 -11.21 -15.85
CA ARG A 26 6.04 -11.71 -15.94
C ARG A 26 6.78 -11.50 -14.63
N ALA A 27 7.55 -12.53 -14.23
CA ALA A 27 8.38 -12.44 -13.02
C ALA A 27 9.68 -11.64 -13.24
N ALA A 28 10.11 -11.43 -14.48
CA ALA A 28 11.38 -10.79 -14.81
C ALA A 28 11.59 -9.44 -14.09
N PRO A 29 10.63 -8.50 -14.02
CA PRO A 29 10.83 -7.24 -13.31
C PRO A 29 11.21 -7.40 -11.84
N ILE A 30 10.67 -8.43 -11.16
CA ILE A 30 11.02 -8.72 -9.76
C ILE A 30 12.41 -9.34 -9.68
N ILE A 31 12.72 -10.30 -10.55
CA ILE A 31 14.01 -10.98 -10.59
C ILE A 31 15.14 -9.97 -10.87
N ASP A 32 14.95 -9.10 -11.85
CA ASP A 32 15.94 -8.11 -12.25
C ASP A 32 16.23 -7.12 -11.11
N VAL A 33 15.21 -6.56 -10.47
CA VAL A 33 15.40 -5.62 -9.36
C VAL A 33 16.06 -6.27 -8.14
N LEU A 34 15.78 -7.54 -7.88
CA LEU A 34 16.43 -8.27 -6.78
C LEU A 34 17.90 -8.59 -7.11
N ALA A 35 18.21 -8.91 -8.37
CA ALA A 35 19.57 -9.13 -8.82
C ALA A 35 20.44 -7.86 -8.75
N ASP A 36 19.83 -6.71 -9.03
CA ASP A 36 20.49 -5.39 -8.96
C ASP A 36 20.55 -4.82 -7.54
N THR A 37 19.87 -5.45 -6.57
CA THR A 37 19.87 -5.00 -5.17
C THR A 37 21.25 -5.20 -4.55
N PRO A 38 21.91 -4.14 -4.02
CA PRO A 38 23.21 -4.28 -3.41
C PRO A 38 23.16 -5.13 -2.14
N PRO A 39 24.28 -5.81 -1.80
CA PRO A 39 24.38 -6.53 -0.55
C PRO A 39 24.22 -5.59 0.65
N ILE A 40 23.52 -6.06 1.66
CA ILE A 40 23.30 -5.30 2.89
C ILE A 40 24.41 -5.66 3.91
N PRO A 41 24.92 -4.69 4.70
CA PRO A 41 25.94 -4.97 5.74
C PRO A 41 25.43 -5.95 6.80
N VAL A 42 26.36 -6.62 7.47
CA VAL A 42 26.03 -7.48 8.63
C VAL A 42 25.31 -6.65 9.69
N GLY A 43 24.13 -7.13 10.12
CA GLY A 43 23.26 -6.40 11.05
C GLY A 43 22.28 -5.44 10.40
N GLY A 44 22.37 -5.23 9.08
CA GLY A 44 21.38 -4.47 8.31
C GLY A 44 20.25 -5.34 7.79
N GLN A 45 19.14 -4.71 7.38
CA GLN A 45 18.00 -5.38 6.77
C GLN A 45 17.25 -4.48 5.80
N TRP A 46 16.71 -5.05 4.72
CA TRP A 46 15.76 -4.39 3.86
C TRP A 46 14.34 -4.44 4.45
N GLY A 47 13.65 -3.31 4.50
CA GLY A 47 12.22 -3.25 4.76
C GLY A 47 11.45 -3.37 3.45
N THR A 48 10.78 -4.49 3.21
CA THR A 48 9.93 -4.69 2.04
C THR A 48 8.49 -4.32 2.36
N PHE A 49 7.77 -3.75 1.41
CA PHE A 49 6.40 -3.28 1.65
C PHE A 49 5.61 -3.15 0.34
N LEU A 50 4.29 -3.23 0.44
CA LEU A 50 3.38 -2.98 -0.68
C LEU A 50 2.92 -1.53 -0.72
N ARG A 51 2.47 -1.03 0.41
CA ARG A 51 2.02 0.33 0.61
C ARG A 51 2.56 0.88 1.93
N ASN A 52 2.60 2.20 2.02
CA ASN A 52 2.90 2.95 3.23
C ASN A 52 2.01 4.22 3.28
N HIS A 53 2.35 5.16 4.15
CA HIS A 53 1.63 6.43 4.31
C HIS A 53 1.89 7.44 3.18
N ASP A 54 2.84 7.17 2.30
CA ASP A 54 3.15 7.98 1.12
C ASP A 54 2.59 7.36 -0.16
N GLU A 55 2.76 8.02 -1.28
CA GLU A 55 2.43 7.47 -2.59
C GLU A 55 3.28 6.23 -2.91
N LEU A 56 2.75 5.34 -3.72
CA LEU A 56 3.53 4.34 -4.42
C LEU A 56 4.42 5.08 -5.41
N THR A 57 5.68 5.33 -5.02
CA THR A 57 6.59 6.11 -5.84
C THR A 57 6.98 5.38 -7.12
N LEU A 58 7.02 6.12 -8.22
CA LEU A 58 7.44 5.65 -9.54
C LEU A 58 8.71 6.37 -10.01
N GLU A 59 9.50 6.89 -9.05
CA GLU A 59 10.79 7.52 -9.34
C GLU A 59 11.82 6.52 -9.87
N MET A 60 11.72 5.27 -9.43
CA MET A 60 12.68 4.20 -9.69
C MET A 60 12.33 3.34 -10.92
N VAL A 61 11.30 3.72 -11.69
CA VAL A 61 10.87 2.99 -12.88
C VAL A 61 11.15 3.79 -14.16
N THR A 62 11.19 3.11 -15.31
CA THR A 62 11.37 3.82 -16.59
C THR A 62 10.14 4.67 -16.94
N PRO A 63 10.28 5.68 -17.81
CA PRO A 63 9.14 6.49 -18.26
C PRO A 63 8.02 5.63 -18.87
N GLU A 64 8.35 4.57 -19.60
CA GLU A 64 7.40 3.64 -20.22
C GLU A 64 6.66 2.83 -19.17
N GLN A 65 7.37 2.29 -18.19
CA GLN A 65 6.78 1.57 -17.06
C GLN A 65 5.85 2.49 -16.24
N ARG A 66 6.29 3.72 -15.98
CA ARG A 66 5.49 4.73 -15.28
C ARG A 66 4.20 5.03 -16.02
N ALA A 67 4.27 5.25 -17.33
CA ALA A 67 3.09 5.50 -18.15
C ALA A 67 2.11 4.33 -18.13
N ALA A 68 2.61 3.09 -18.23
CA ALA A 68 1.81 1.89 -18.12
C ALA A 68 1.13 1.78 -16.74
N MET A 69 1.89 1.96 -15.65
CA MET A 69 1.36 1.88 -14.29
C MET A 69 0.30 2.96 -14.00
N TYR A 70 0.47 4.17 -14.52
CA TYR A 70 -0.58 5.19 -14.43
C TYR A 70 -1.85 4.78 -15.17
N GLY A 71 -1.72 4.15 -16.34
CA GLY A 71 -2.86 3.62 -17.09
C GLY A 71 -3.60 2.52 -16.34
N TRP A 72 -2.87 1.60 -15.74
CA TRP A 72 -3.43 0.44 -15.04
C TRP A 72 -4.03 0.78 -13.67
N TYR A 73 -3.35 1.62 -12.88
CA TYR A 73 -3.59 1.77 -11.45
C TYR A 73 -4.10 3.16 -11.03
N ALA A 74 -3.89 4.17 -11.86
CA ALA A 74 -4.25 5.55 -11.55
C ALA A 74 -4.72 6.30 -12.80
N PRO A 75 -5.77 5.82 -13.51
CA PRO A 75 -6.28 6.48 -14.70
C PRO A 75 -6.82 7.89 -14.39
N ASP A 76 -7.43 8.11 -13.23
CA ASP A 76 -7.86 9.42 -12.78
C ASP A 76 -6.68 10.21 -12.18
N PRO A 77 -6.42 11.45 -12.59
CA PRO A 77 -5.35 12.28 -12.02
C PRO A 77 -5.42 12.43 -10.48
N ARG A 78 -6.60 12.40 -9.89
CA ARG A 78 -6.78 12.42 -8.42
C ARG A 78 -6.20 11.21 -7.70
N MET A 79 -5.90 10.14 -8.40
CA MET A 79 -5.22 8.96 -7.87
C MET A 79 -3.71 9.12 -7.83
N ARG A 80 -3.17 10.25 -8.27
CA ARG A 80 -1.73 10.52 -8.38
C ARG A 80 -1.30 11.59 -7.38
N ALA A 81 -0.08 11.48 -6.90
CA ALA A 81 0.60 12.52 -6.14
C ALA A 81 2.09 12.47 -6.47
N ASN A 82 2.72 13.62 -6.64
CA ASN A 82 4.12 13.71 -7.06
C ASN A 82 4.40 12.81 -8.28
N VAL A 83 5.46 12.01 -8.22
CA VAL A 83 5.77 10.97 -9.21
C VAL A 83 5.32 9.61 -8.66
N GLY A 84 4.01 9.44 -8.42
CA GLY A 84 3.50 8.20 -7.83
C GLY A 84 1.98 8.09 -7.77
N ILE A 85 1.52 7.04 -7.13
CA ILE A 85 0.11 6.65 -7.04
C ILE A 85 -0.33 6.67 -5.58
N ARG A 86 -1.29 7.54 -5.24
CA ARG A 86 -1.84 7.71 -3.89
C ARG A 86 -3.11 6.87 -3.67
N ARG A 87 -3.02 5.58 -3.83
CA ARG A 87 -4.11 4.62 -3.63
C ARG A 87 -3.77 3.65 -2.51
N ARG A 88 -4.77 3.16 -1.78
CA ARG A 88 -4.61 1.98 -0.91
C ARG A 88 -4.54 0.69 -1.72
N LEU A 89 -4.03 -0.38 -1.12
CA LEU A 89 -3.79 -1.65 -1.79
C LEU A 89 -5.04 -2.22 -2.46
N TRP A 90 -6.14 -2.32 -1.74
CA TRP A 90 -7.35 -2.97 -2.25
C TRP A 90 -7.96 -2.26 -3.46
N PRO A 91 -8.25 -0.94 -3.41
CA PRO A 91 -8.73 -0.25 -4.61
C PRO A 91 -7.70 -0.19 -5.73
N LEU A 92 -6.41 -0.21 -5.43
CA LEU A 92 -5.34 -0.29 -6.42
C LEU A 92 -5.45 -1.58 -7.25
N LEU A 93 -5.75 -2.71 -6.60
CA LEU A 93 -5.90 -4.02 -7.22
C LEU A 93 -7.34 -4.34 -7.63
N GLY A 94 -8.22 -3.32 -7.76
CA GLY A 94 -9.59 -3.51 -8.21
C GLY A 94 -10.45 -4.36 -7.28
N ASN A 95 -10.10 -4.43 -6.00
CA ASN A 95 -10.73 -5.25 -4.96
C ASN A 95 -10.63 -6.76 -5.22
N SER A 96 -9.66 -7.20 -6.00
CA SER A 96 -9.38 -8.60 -6.26
C SER A 96 -8.68 -9.25 -5.07
N ARG A 97 -9.41 -10.05 -4.28
CA ARG A 97 -8.84 -10.80 -3.16
C ARG A 97 -7.67 -11.68 -3.60
N ALA A 98 -7.80 -12.35 -4.74
CA ALA A 98 -6.74 -13.22 -5.26
C ALA A 98 -5.44 -12.44 -5.57
N GLU A 99 -5.54 -11.25 -6.17
CA GLU A 99 -4.37 -10.40 -6.42
C GLU A 99 -3.76 -9.85 -5.12
N VAL A 100 -4.60 -9.46 -4.15
CA VAL A 100 -4.15 -8.99 -2.83
C VAL A 100 -3.43 -10.11 -2.07
N GLU A 101 -3.96 -11.33 -2.07
CA GLU A 101 -3.33 -12.50 -1.43
C GLU A 101 -2.02 -12.84 -2.13
N LEU A 102 -1.97 -12.84 -3.47
CA LEU A 102 -0.77 -13.12 -4.24
C LEU A 102 0.36 -12.12 -3.93
N ILE A 103 0.06 -10.82 -3.96
CA ILE A 103 1.09 -9.80 -3.74
C ILE A 103 1.58 -9.78 -2.28
N HIS A 104 0.71 -10.09 -1.31
CA HIS A 104 1.12 -10.31 0.08
C HIS A 104 2.02 -11.56 0.21
N ALA A 105 1.65 -12.66 -0.43
CA ALA A 105 2.50 -13.86 -0.43
C ALA A 105 3.90 -13.56 -1.01
N LEU A 106 3.96 -12.77 -2.08
CA LEU A 106 5.23 -12.33 -2.65
C LEU A 106 6.05 -11.52 -1.64
N VAL A 107 5.51 -10.44 -1.07
CA VAL A 107 6.28 -9.58 -0.15
C VAL A 107 6.70 -10.32 1.12
N LEU A 108 5.88 -11.27 1.60
CA LEU A 108 6.19 -12.09 2.77
C LEU A 108 7.25 -13.18 2.48
N SER A 109 7.48 -13.52 1.22
CA SER A 109 8.46 -14.52 0.80
C SER A 109 9.78 -13.95 0.27
N LEU A 110 9.81 -12.64 0.00
CA LEU A 110 11.02 -11.96 -0.47
C LEU A 110 12.04 -11.78 0.67
N PRO A 111 13.35 -11.69 0.34
CA PRO A 111 14.36 -11.31 1.32
C PRO A 111 14.07 -9.94 1.91
N GLY A 112 14.07 -9.86 3.25
CA GLY A 112 13.81 -8.61 3.97
C GLY A 112 12.83 -8.78 5.12
N SER A 113 12.51 -7.67 5.76
CA SER A 113 11.48 -7.59 6.80
C SER A 113 10.23 -6.97 6.20
N PRO A 114 9.12 -7.71 6.08
CA PRO A 114 7.90 -7.17 5.50
C PRO A 114 7.23 -6.16 6.43
N CYS A 115 6.88 -5.01 5.89
CA CYS A 115 6.10 -3.96 6.57
C CYS A 115 4.70 -3.90 5.98
N LEU A 116 3.69 -4.16 6.78
CA LEU A 116 2.28 -4.07 6.37
C LEU A 116 1.74 -2.69 6.73
N TYR A 117 1.00 -2.10 5.80
CA TYR A 117 0.34 -0.83 6.05
C TYR A 117 -1.03 -1.07 6.69
N TYR A 118 -1.33 -0.33 7.76
CA TYR A 118 -2.59 -0.51 8.51
C TYR A 118 -3.81 -0.46 7.59
N GLY A 119 -4.76 -1.34 7.83
CA GLY A 119 -6.01 -1.44 7.08
C GLY A 119 -5.93 -2.26 5.80
N ASP A 120 -4.73 -2.59 5.29
CA ASP A 120 -4.60 -3.49 4.15
C ASP A 120 -5.08 -4.91 4.51
N GLU A 121 -4.86 -5.33 5.76
CA GLU A 121 -5.27 -6.61 6.33
C GLU A 121 -6.79 -6.81 6.40
N ILE A 122 -7.57 -5.73 6.46
CA ILE A 122 -9.03 -5.79 6.51
C ILE A 122 -9.71 -5.33 5.22
N GLY A 123 -8.93 -4.87 4.23
CA GLY A 123 -9.49 -4.41 2.97
C GLY A 123 -9.92 -2.94 2.93
N MET A 124 -9.28 -2.06 3.73
CA MET A 124 -9.61 -0.63 3.71
C MET A 124 -9.42 -0.01 2.33
N GLY A 125 -10.40 0.83 1.95
CA GLY A 125 -10.32 1.70 0.78
C GLY A 125 -9.64 3.03 1.04
N ASP A 126 -9.54 3.83 -0.01
CA ASP A 126 -9.04 5.19 0.02
C ASP A 126 -10.16 6.22 -0.28
N ASN A 127 -9.84 7.50 -0.10
CA ASN A 127 -10.69 8.62 -0.49
C ASN A 127 -9.91 9.57 -1.42
N ILE A 128 -10.01 9.33 -2.73
CA ILE A 128 -9.30 10.12 -3.76
C ILE A 128 -9.71 11.60 -3.84
N TRP A 129 -10.76 12.00 -3.12
CA TRP A 129 -11.22 13.40 -3.06
C TRP A 129 -10.47 14.23 -2.02
N LEU A 130 -9.74 13.58 -1.10
CA LEU A 130 -8.84 14.26 -0.18
C LEU A 130 -7.58 14.71 -0.91
N GLU A 131 -6.95 15.74 -0.39
CA GLU A 131 -5.74 16.31 -0.99
C GLU A 131 -4.49 15.49 -0.63
N ASP A 132 -3.41 15.72 -1.34
CA ASP A 132 -2.09 15.10 -1.14
C ASP A 132 -2.20 13.57 -0.90
N ARG A 133 -1.47 13.06 0.08
CA ARG A 133 -1.44 11.64 0.49
C ARG A 133 -2.54 11.28 1.49
N ASP A 134 -3.32 12.24 1.93
CA ASP A 134 -4.40 12.04 2.89
C ASP A 134 -5.49 11.07 2.39
N ALA A 135 -5.57 10.91 1.06
CA ALA A 135 -6.40 9.88 0.43
C ALA A 135 -6.21 8.48 1.05
N SER A 136 -4.99 8.12 1.46
CA SER A 136 -4.65 6.82 2.04
C SER A 136 -4.38 6.85 3.54
N ARG A 137 -4.52 8.01 4.22
CA ARG A 137 -4.23 8.21 5.64
C ARG A 137 -5.47 8.32 6.53
N THR A 138 -6.62 7.92 6.02
CA THR A 138 -7.90 7.98 6.73
C THR A 138 -7.89 7.11 8.00
N PRO A 139 -8.73 7.42 9.01
CA PRO A 139 -8.80 6.67 10.26
C PRO A 139 -9.01 5.16 10.05
N MET A 140 -8.32 4.33 10.85
CA MET A 140 -8.53 2.89 10.87
C MET A 140 -9.97 2.55 11.21
N GLN A 141 -10.55 1.58 10.51
CA GLN A 141 -11.94 1.13 10.68
C GLN A 141 -11.98 -0.07 11.64
N TRP A 142 -12.18 0.21 12.94
CA TRP A 142 -12.21 -0.82 13.98
C TRP A 142 -13.57 -1.49 14.09
N THR A 143 -14.66 -0.68 14.08
CA THR A 143 -16.04 -1.13 14.26
C THR A 143 -16.97 -0.41 13.28
N PRO A 144 -18.22 -0.86 13.09
CA PRO A 144 -19.21 -0.14 12.29
C PRO A 144 -19.73 1.15 12.96
N ASP A 145 -19.34 1.43 14.20
CA ASP A 145 -19.86 2.53 15.00
C ASP A 145 -19.38 3.92 14.53
N ARG A 146 -19.78 4.93 15.30
CA ARG A 146 -19.37 6.32 15.09
C ARG A 146 -17.83 6.43 14.98
N ASN A 147 -17.37 7.20 13.98
CA ASN A 147 -15.96 7.37 13.67
C ASN A 147 -15.23 6.04 13.42
N ALA A 148 -15.95 5.00 13.01
CA ALA A 148 -15.41 3.65 12.82
C ALA A 148 -14.72 3.08 14.08
N GLY A 149 -15.16 3.47 15.27
CA GLY A 149 -14.53 3.09 16.53
C GLY A 149 -13.11 3.68 16.75
N PHE A 150 -12.64 4.54 15.85
CA PHE A 150 -11.32 5.14 15.93
C PHE A 150 -11.22 6.21 17.01
N SER A 151 -12.28 6.99 17.24
CA SER A 151 -12.29 8.10 18.19
C SER A 151 -13.68 8.36 18.73
N SER A 152 -13.79 8.76 20.00
CA SER A 152 -15.02 9.26 20.62
C SER A 152 -15.30 10.75 20.33
N ALA A 153 -14.41 11.45 19.65
CA ALA A 153 -14.55 12.86 19.31
C ALA A 153 -15.78 13.11 18.42
N ASP A 154 -16.18 14.39 18.30
CA ASP A 154 -17.14 14.81 17.29
C ASP A 154 -16.59 14.49 15.89
N PRO A 155 -17.37 13.86 14.98
CA PRO A 155 -16.91 13.55 13.63
C PRO A 155 -16.32 14.75 12.87
N GLY A 156 -16.88 15.95 13.08
CA GLY A 156 -16.37 17.18 12.47
C GLY A 156 -15.03 17.66 13.03
N LYS A 157 -14.52 17.02 14.10
CA LYS A 157 -13.21 17.31 14.70
C LYS A 157 -12.12 16.31 14.35
N LEU A 158 -12.45 15.26 13.58
CA LEU A 158 -11.43 14.37 13.05
C LEU A 158 -10.55 15.13 12.08
N TYR A 159 -9.24 14.90 12.14
CA TYR A 159 -8.30 15.51 11.18
C TYR A 159 -8.61 15.08 9.74
N LEU A 160 -8.90 13.80 9.54
CA LEU A 160 -9.39 13.24 8.28
C LEU A 160 -10.70 12.49 8.50
N PRO A 161 -11.64 12.54 7.55
CA PRO A 161 -12.88 11.78 7.65
C PRO A 161 -12.62 10.27 7.53
N VAL A 162 -13.49 9.48 8.11
CA VAL A 162 -13.58 8.02 7.84
C VAL A 162 -13.98 7.82 6.38
N VAL A 163 -13.48 6.75 5.75
CA VAL A 163 -13.88 6.38 4.38
C VAL A 163 -15.37 6.03 4.37
N ASP A 164 -16.11 6.68 3.48
CA ASP A 164 -17.57 6.52 3.35
C ASP A 164 -18.00 6.21 1.90
N SER A 165 -17.15 5.54 1.14
CA SER A 165 -17.54 5.01 -0.16
C SER A 165 -18.38 3.74 -0.02
N LEU A 166 -19.26 3.47 -0.97
CA LEU A 166 -20.21 2.35 -0.90
C LEU A 166 -19.50 1.01 -0.59
N ALA A 167 -18.38 0.74 -1.24
CA ALA A 167 -17.64 -0.51 -1.10
C ALA A 167 -16.75 -0.59 0.15
N PHE A 168 -16.35 0.55 0.71
CA PHE A 168 -15.31 0.63 1.74
C PHE A 168 -15.73 1.35 3.02
N ASN A 169 -17.03 1.66 3.17
CA ASN A 169 -17.49 2.30 4.40
C ASN A 169 -17.32 1.38 5.62
N ARG A 170 -17.32 1.97 6.80
CA ARG A 170 -17.10 1.26 8.06
C ARG A 170 -18.13 0.14 8.35
N GLY A 171 -19.32 0.20 7.75
CA GLY A 171 -20.32 -0.87 7.86
C GLY A 171 -19.98 -2.10 7.04
N ALA A 172 -19.24 -1.92 5.94
CA ALA A 172 -18.80 -3.01 5.06
C ALA A 172 -17.41 -3.54 5.45
N ILE A 173 -16.49 -2.64 5.80
CA ILE A 173 -15.09 -2.96 6.07
C ILE A 173 -14.73 -2.45 7.47
N ASN A 174 -14.46 -3.36 8.40
CA ASN A 174 -13.95 -3.05 9.73
C ASN A 174 -13.34 -4.30 10.37
N VAL A 175 -12.50 -4.09 11.41
CA VAL A 175 -11.80 -5.18 12.12
C VAL A 175 -12.76 -6.17 12.75
N GLU A 176 -13.83 -5.68 13.42
CA GLU A 176 -14.80 -6.54 14.08
C GLU A 176 -15.45 -7.52 13.09
N SER A 177 -15.89 -7.03 11.93
CA SER A 177 -16.45 -7.85 10.87
C SER A 177 -15.43 -8.82 10.26
N ALA A 178 -14.18 -8.38 10.08
CA ALA A 178 -13.12 -9.24 9.54
C ALA A 178 -12.80 -10.40 10.50
N MET A 179 -12.72 -10.13 11.80
CA MET A 179 -12.48 -11.17 12.82
C MET A 179 -13.65 -12.15 12.99
N ALA A 180 -14.87 -11.76 12.64
CA ALA A 180 -16.04 -12.61 12.71
C ALA A 180 -16.18 -13.59 11.52
N GLN A 181 -15.38 -13.40 10.46
CA GLN A 181 -15.41 -14.29 9.29
C GLN A 181 -14.62 -15.57 9.61
N PRO A 182 -15.15 -16.76 9.27
CA PRO A 182 -14.38 -17.98 9.37
C PRO A 182 -13.20 -17.94 8.40
N SER A 183 -12.05 -18.41 8.88
CA SER A 183 -10.81 -18.52 8.11
C SER A 183 -10.91 -19.59 7.02
#